data_8a3b519439effdd6dc54e3c2edf9b919
#
_entry.id   8a3b519439effdd6dc54e3c2edf9b919
#
_cell.length_a   1.000
_cell.length_b   1.000
_cell.length_c   1.000
_cell.angle_alpha   90.00
_cell.angle_beta   90.00
_cell.angle_gamma   90.00
#
_symmetry.space_group_name_H-M   'P 1'
#
loop_
_entity.id
_entity.type
_entity.pdbx_description
1 polymer ?
#
loop_
_entity_poly.entity_id
_entity_poly.type
_entity_poly.pdbx_seq_one_letter_code
_entity_poly.pdbx_strand_id
1 'polypeptide(L)'
;MIKYSTSYNLSKKKPIIANNFDNKIKSCLTLNKLKKKNQGGYRTRGLFKHRSKTLPLVTIITVVKNSEKYLEESILSVLKQKYKNVEFLIIDGGSTDKTIQIIKKYEKNIDYWISKKDSGIYDAFNTGLKLANGNYIGFLNSDDIFTKNA
;
A
#
# COMPACT_ATOMS: atom_id res chain seq x y z
N MET A 1 -9.13 7.81 -20.18
CA MET A 1 -9.06 7.27 -18.78
C MET A 1 -7.62 7.28 -18.33
N ILE A 2 -7.28 7.98 -17.25
CA ILE A 2 -5.90 8.05 -16.71
C ILE A 2 -5.57 6.67 -16.13
N LYS A 3 -4.51 6.02 -16.65
CA LYS A 3 -3.98 4.77 -16.09
C LYS A 3 -2.91 5.11 -15.06
N TYR A 4 -3.19 4.83 -13.80
CA TYR A 4 -2.22 5.00 -12.72
C TYR A 4 -1.18 3.88 -12.71
N SER A 5 0.00 4.14 -12.10
CA SER A 5 1.08 3.15 -11.94
C SER A 5 0.61 1.85 -11.29
N THR A 6 -0.33 1.96 -10.35
CA THR A 6 -0.91 0.84 -9.61
C THR A 6 -1.98 0.05 -10.37
N SER A 7 -2.42 0.47 -11.57
CA SER A 7 -3.47 -0.23 -12.33
C SER A 7 -2.98 -1.32 -13.29
N TYR A 8 -1.67 -1.58 -13.31
CA TYR A 8 -1.04 -2.60 -14.16
C TYR A 8 -0.83 -3.92 -13.41
N ASN A 9 -0.70 -5.01 -14.17
CA ASN A 9 -0.36 -6.36 -13.67
C ASN A 9 -1.26 -6.88 -12.55
N LEU A 10 -2.54 -6.50 -12.55
CA LEU A 10 -3.52 -7.04 -11.61
C LEU A 10 -4.00 -8.42 -12.05
N SER A 11 -4.08 -9.36 -11.13
CA SER A 11 -4.54 -10.73 -11.35
C SER A 11 -5.41 -11.22 -10.20
N LYS A 12 -6.36 -12.13 -10.50
CA LYS A 12 -7.14 -12.85 -9.48
C LYS A 12 -6.34 -13.99 -8.83
N LYS A 13 -5.23 -14.42 -9.44
CA LYS A 13 -4.35 -15.42 -8.87
C LYS A 13 -3.57 -14.81 -7.69
N LYS A 14 -3.62 -15.44 -6.52
CA LYS A 14 -2.83 -15.00 -5.38
C LYS A 14 -1.34 -15.21 -5.67
N PRO A 15 -0.48 -14.22 -5.37
CA PRO A 15 0.97 -14.40 -5.51
C PRO A 15 1.48 -15.41 -4.50
N ILE A 16 2.55 -16.12 -4.88
CA ILE A 16 3.33 -16.94 -3.94
C ILE A 16 4.11 -15.96 -3.07
N ILE A 17 3.82 -15.94 -1.78
CA ILE A 17 4.54 -15.13 -0.82
C ILE A 17 5.88 -15.84 -0.57
N ALA A 18 6.97 -15.20 -0.99
CA ALA A 18 8.28 -15.70 -0.62
C ALA A 18 8.46 -15.44 0.89
N ASN A 19 8.72 -16.53 1.64
CA ASN A 19 9.22 -16.39 3.01
C ASN A 19 10.65 -15.86 2.90
N ASN A 20 10.80 -14.55 3.05
CA ASN A 20 12.10 -13.91 2.96
C ASN A 20 12.80 -13.98 4.31
N PHE A 21 14.07 -14.36 4.25
CA PHE A 21 15.08 -14.23 5.29
C PHE A 21 14.67 -14.75 6.68
N ASP A 22 15.20 -15.87 7.06
CA ASP A 22 15.21 -16.46 8.41
C ASP A 22 13.85 -16.77 9.07
N ASN A 23 12.76 -16.97 8.30
CA ASN A 23 11.43 -17.35 8.84
C ASN A 23 10.87 -16.41 9.94
N LYS A 24 11.46 -15.24 10.17
CA LYS A 24 11.07 -14.31 11.24
C LYS A 24 9.88 -13.43 10.86
N ILE A 25 9.72 -13.10 9.58
CA ILE A 25 8.59 -12.29 9.09
C ILE A 25 7.69 -13.16 8.23
N LYS A 26 6.55 -13.59 8.79
CA LYS A 26 5.48 -14.23 8.00
C LYS A 26 4.73 -13.15 7.25
N SER A 27 4.99 -13.03 5.95
CA SER A 27 4.25 -12.12 5.08
C SER A 27 2.80 -12.58 4.92
N CYS A 28 1.88 -11.64 4.81
CA CYS A 28 0.47 -11.88 4.54
C CYS A 28 -0.06 -10.87 3.52
N LEU A 29 -1.10 -11.23 2.79
CA LEU A 29 -1.68 -10.34 1.78
C LEU A 29 -2.76 -9.43 2.36
N THR A 30 -3.41 -9.85 3.44
CA THR A 30 -4.47 -9.11 4.13
C THR A 30 -4.46 -9.47 5.61
N LEU A 31 -4.97 -8.59 6.46
CA LEU A 31 -5.16 -8.88 7.89
C LEU A 31 -6.56 -9.43 8.14
N ASN A 32 -6.68 -10.73 8.36
CA ASN A 32 -7.95 -11.45 8.46
C ASN A 32 -8.89 -11.01 9.61
N LYS A 33 -8.37 -10.32 10.62
CA LYS A 33 -9.15 -9.91 11.81
C LYS A 33 -9.76 -8.50 11.72
N LEU A 34 -9.56 -7.79 10.61
CA LEU A 34 -10.08 -6.42 10.46
C LEU A 34 -11.51 -6.42 9.93
N LYS A 35 -12.32 -5.49 10.47
CA LYS A 35 -13.66 -5.23 9.93
C LYS A 35 -13.55 -4.68 8.50
N LYS A 36 -14.49 -5.02 7.61
CA LYS A 36 -14.52 -4.55 6.22
C LYS A 36 -14.41 -3.02 6.08
N LYS A 37 -14.99 -2.26 7.03
CA LYS A 37 -14.96 -0.79 6.99
C LYS A 37 -13.57 -0.18 7.27
N ASN A 38 -12.65 -0.97 7.81
CA ASN A 38 -11.33 -0.54 8.23
C ASN A 38 -10.22 -1.08 7.31
N GLN A 39 -10.57 -1.56 6.14
CA GLN A 39 -9.63 -2.02 5.13
C GLN A 39 -10.27 -1.95 3.74
N GLY A 40 -9.44 -1.87 2.71
CA GLY A 40 -9.91 -1.83 1.34
C GLY A 40 -8.78 -1.94 0.32
N GLY A 41 -9.09 -1.60 -0.93
CA GLY A 41 -8.15 -1.67 -2.05
C GLY A 41 -8.33 -2.89 -2.94
N TYR A 42 -7.41 -3.08 -3.91
CA TYR A 42 -7.46 -4.18 -4.87
C TYR A 42 -7.49 -5.56 -4.20
N ARG A 43 -6.69 -5.77 -3.13
CA ARG A 43 -6.59 -7.07 -2.45
C ARG A 43 -7.88 -7.52 -1.79
N THR A 44 -8.70 -6.59 -1.28
CA THR A 44 -10.01 -6.93 -0.69
C THR A 44 -11.03 -7.35 -1.75
N ARG A 45 -10.77 -7.03 -3.03
CA ARG A 45 -11.54 -7.44 -4.20
C ARG A 45 -10.97 -8.69 -4.90
N GLY A 46 -9.97 -9.33 -4.30
CA GLY A 46 -9.30 -10.51 -4.86
C GLY A 46 -8.38 -10.21 -6.04
N LEU A 47 -7.89 -8.97 -6.16
CA LEU A 47 -6.94 -8.56 -7.21
C LEU A 47 -5.56 -8.34 -6.59
N PHE A 48 -4.53 -8.94 -7.17
CA PHE A 48 -3.18 -8.98 -6.63
C PHE A 48 -2.14 -8.58 -7.67
N LYS A 49 -1.05 -7.99 -7.19
CA LYS A 49 0.17 -7.71 -7.97
C LYS A 49 1.09 -8.92 -7.98
N HIS A 50 1.87 -9.03 -9.04
CA HIS A 50 2.82 -10.12 -9.20
C HIS A 50 4.23 -9.60 -9.47
N ARG A 51 5.19 -10.32 -8.92
CA ARG A 51 6.61 -10.16 -9.26
C ARG A 51 6.84 -10.63 -10.69
N SER A 52 7.72 -9.94 -11.41
CA SER A 52 8.17 -10.34 -12.73
C SER A 52 9.69 -10.21 -12.80
N LYS A 53 10.33 -11.07 -13.58
CA LYS A 53 11.79 -10.98 -13.83
C LYS A 53 12.14 -9.76 -14.66
N THR A 54 11.29 -9.41 -15.62
CA THR A 54 11.51 -8.28 -16.53
C THR A 54 10.97 -6.95 -16.00
N LEU A 55 10.01 -6.99 -15.07
CA LEU A 55 9.39 -5.81 -14.47
C LEU A 55 9.20 -6.07 -12.96
N PRO A 56 10.24 -5.88 -12.14
CA PRO A 56 10.18 -6.12 -10.70
C PRO A 56 9.01 -5.39 -10.04
N LEU A 57 8.41 -5.98 -9.03
CA LEU A 57 7.36 -5.33 -8.24
C LEU A 57 8.01 -4.43 -7.19
N VAL A 58 7.64 -3.16 -7.17
CA VAL A 58 8.06 -2.19 -6.16
C VAL A 58 6.87 -1.95 -5.22
N THR A 59 7.02 -2.26 -3.94
CA THR A 59 6.02 -1.90 -2.92
C THR A 59 6.36 -0.56 -2.31
N ILE A 60 5.44 0.39 -2.39
CA ILE A 60 5.51 1.65 -1.65
C ILE A 60 4.58 1.54 -0.44
N ILE A 61 5.11 1.82 0.73
CA ILE A 61 4.39 1.83 1.99
C ILE A 61 4.29 3.25 2.50
N THR A 62 3.07 3.76 2.64
CA THR A 62 2.79 5.02 3.32
C THR A 62 2.16 4.73 4.67
N VAL A 63 2.81 5.20 5.73
CA VAL A 63 2.24 5.21 7.08
C VAL A 63 1.61 6.56 7.34
N VAL A 64 0.44 6.58 7.99
CA VAL A 64 -0.32 7.81 8.15
C VAL A 64 -1.08 7.83 9.47
N LYS A 65 -1.16 9.02 10.07
CA LYS A 65 -2.04 9.30 11.20
C LYS A 65 -2.37 10.79 11.23
N ASN A 66 -3.69 11.11 11.10
CA ASN A 66 -4.20 12.48 11.11
C ASN A 66 -3.46 13.41 10.14
N SER A 67 -3.46 13.05 8.85
CA SER A 67 -2.75 13.76 7.77
C SER A 67 -3.68 14.25 6.67
N GLU A 68 -4.87 14.74 7.03
CA GLU A 68 -5.87 15.21 6.05
C GLU A 68 -5.38 16.32 5.12
N LYS A 69 -4.35 17.09 5.53
CA LYS A 69 -3.81 18.22 4.76
C LYS A 69 -2.88 17.78 3.63
N TYR A 70 -2.11 16.68 3.82
CA TYR A 70 -0.99 16.34 2.95
C TYR A 70 -1.17 15.01 2.21
N LEU A 71 -1.93 14.08 2.79
CA LEU A 71 -2.03 12.71 2.28
C LEU A 71 -2.49 12.63 0.82
N GLU A 72 -3.37 13.52 0.38
CA GLU A 72 -3.87 13.49 -1.01
C GLU A 72 -2.75 13.71 -2.02
N GLU A 73 -1.86 14.68 -1.77
CA GLU A 73 -0.71 14.95 -2.64
C GLU A 73 0.28 13.78 -2.63
N SER A 74 0.55 13.21 -1.45
CA SER A 74 1.38 12.02 -1.30
C SER A 74 0.83 10.85 -2.15
N ILE A 75 -0.45 10.52 -2.00
CA ILE A 75 -1.11 9.47 -2.81
C ILE A 75 -0.95 9.75 -4.32
N LEU A 76 -1.28 10.97 -4.75
CA LEU A 76 -1.20 11.33 -6.16
C LEU A 76 0.24 11.26 -6.70
N SER A 77 1.24 11.56 -5.89
CA SER A 77 2.65 11.47 -6.27
C SER A 77 3.06 10.02 -6.59
N VAL A 78 2.57 9.05 -5.83
CA VAL A 78 2.77 7.61 -6.10
C VAL A 78 2.03 7.19 -7.36
N LEU A 79 0.75 7.53 -7.47
CA LEU A 79 -0.11 7.09 -8.58
C LEU A 79 0.35 7.62 -9.94
N LYS A 80 1.00 8.78 -9.97
CA LYS A 80 1.48 9.45 -11.20
C LYS A 80 2.88 8.99 -11.64
N GLN A 81 3.55 8.09 -10.92
CA GLN A 81 4.85 7.58 -11.32
C GLN A 81 4.81 6.85 -12.67
N LYS A 82 5.89 6.94 -13.45
CA LYS A 82 5.98 6.28 -14.76
C LYS A 82 6.18 4.77 -14.64
N TYR A 83 6.86 4.32 -13.60
CA TYR A 83 7.06 2.89 -13.36
C TYR A 83 5.71 2.18 -13.19
N LYS A 84 5.53 1.04 -13.86
CA LYS A 84 4.20 0.43 -14.04
C LYS A 84 3.85 -0.66 -13.03
N ASN A 85 4.85 -1.29 -12.43
CA ASN A 85 4.60 -2.40 -11.50
C ASN A 85 4.79 -1.96 -10.05
N VAL A 86 3.93 -1.04 -9.61
CA VAL A 86 3.91 -0.50 -8.26
C VAL A 86 2.78 -1.11 -7.45
N GLU A 87 3.09 -1.65 -6.30
CA GLU A 87 2.16 -2.02 -5.24
C GLU A 87 2.12 -0.92 -4.21
N PHE A 88 0.95 -0.38 -3.93
CA PHE A 88 0.79 0.74 -3.00
C PHE A 88 0.01 0.31 -1.75
N LEU A 89 0.65 0.43 -0.61
CA LEU A 89 0.08 0.08 0.70
C LEU A 89 -0.04 1.33 1.57
N ILE A 90 -1.21 1.51 2.21
CA ILE A 90 -1.42 2.58 3.18
C ILE A 90 -1.78 1.98 4.53
N ILE A 91 -1.02 2.33 5.55
CA ILE A 91 -1.18 1.87 6.92
C ILE A 91 -1.57 3.06 7.79
N ASP A 92 -2.85 3.12 8.16
CA ASP A 92 -3.37 4.17 9.01
C ASP A 92 -3.39 3.76 10.49
N GLY A 93 -2.80 4.59 11.34
CA GLY A 93 -2.68 4.40 12.78
C GLY A 93 -3.95 4.72 13.58
N GLY A 94 -5.12 4.68 12.94
CA GLY A 94 -6.40 5.00 13.57
C GLY A 94 -6.69 6.50 13.58
N SER A 95 -6.60 7.15 12.42
CA SER A 95 -6.93 8.57 12.26
C SER A 95 -8.36 8.89 12.63
N THR A 96 -8.57 10.10 13.15
CA THR A 96 -9.86 10.64 13.61
C THR A 96 -10.33 11.83 12.78
N ASP A 97 -9.46 12.35 11.90
CA ASP A 97 -9.74 13.42 10.94
C ASP A 97 -10.27 12.86 9.60
N LYS A 98 -10.18 13.64 8.52
CA LYS A 98 -10.63 13.23 7.18
C LYS A 98 -9.67 12.29 6.45
N THR A 99 -8.57 11.84 7.07
CA THR A 99 -7.56 10.95 6.46
C THR A 99 -8.20 9.71 5.82
N ILE A 100 -9.11 9.02 6.53
CA ILE A 100 -9.78 7.83 6.01
C ILE A 100 -10.68 8.14 4.81
N GLN A 101 -11.30 9.29 4.79
CA GLN A 101 -12.14 9.72 3.66
C GLN A 101 -11.28 9.92 2.40
N ILE A 102 -10.09 10.50 2.56
CA ILE A 102 -9.11 10.67 1.47
C ILE A 102 -8.64 9.31 0.96
N ILE A 103 -8.26 8.37 1.83
CA ILE A 103 -7.86 7.02 1.43
C ILE A 103 -8.96 6.36 0.59
N LYS A 104 -10.21 6.41 1.06
CA LYS A 104 -11.37 5.83 0.36
C LYS A 104 -11.64 6.47 -1.00
N LYS A 105 -11.39 7.75 -1.17
CA LYS A 105 -11.49 8.44 -2.46
C LYS A 105 -10.60 7.81 -3.52
N TYR A 106 -9.41 7.33 -3.14
CA TYR A 106 -8.42 6.68 -4.01
C TYR A 106 -8.38 5.15 -3.92
N GLU A 107 -9.28 4.54 -3.17
CA GLU A 107 -9.31 3.10 -2.87
C GLU A 107 -9.25 2.21 -4.12
N LYS A 108 -9.84 2.67 -5.23
CA LYS A 108 -9.82 1.94 -6.51
C LYS A 108 -8.43 1.87 -7.17
N ASN A 109 -7.46 2.61 -6.65
CA ASN A 109 -6.09 2.71 -7.17
C ASN A 109 -5.04 2.28 -6.13
N ILE A 110 -5.46 1.88 -4.94
CA ILE A 110 -4.59 1.41 -3.86
C ILE A 110 -4.65 -0.11 -3.81
N ASP A 111 -3.50 -0.77 -3.65
CA ASP A 111 -3.46 -2.24 -3.58
C ASP A 111 -4.06 -2.74 -2.27
N TYR A 112 -3.67 -2.14 -1.15
CA TYR A 112 -4.30 -2.44 0.12
C TYR A 112 -4.13 -1.29 1.11
N TRP A 113 -5.17 -0.97 1.84
CA TRP A 113 -5.10 -0.06 2.96
C TRP A 113 -5.78 -0.67 4.19
N ILE A 114 -5.26 -0.31 5.35
CA ILE A 114 -5.84 -0.68 6.64
C ILE A 114 -5.86 0.52 7.57
N SER A 115 -6.85 0.55 8.45
CA SER A 115 -6.93 1.49 9.56
C SER A 115 -7.10 0.71 10.86
N LYS A 116 -6.12 0.81 11.73
CA LYS A 116 -6.14 0.23 13.07
C LYS A 116 -5.31 1.10 14.00
N LYS A 117 -5.75 1.23 15.25
CA LYS A 117 -4.90 1.84 16.27
C LYS A 117 -3.58 1.05 16.38
N ASP A 118 -2.47 1.75 16.36
CA ASP A 118 -1.13 1.20 16.47
C ASP A 118 -0.40 1.73 17.72
N SER A 119 0.78 1.18 17.97
CA SER A 119 1.67 1.58 19.06
C SER A 119 2.69 2.64 18.62
N GLY A 120 2.47 3.26 17.46
CA GLY A 120 3.33 4.28 16.88
C GLY A 120 3.84 3.92 15.48
N ILE A 121 4.61 4.83 14.89
CA ILE A 121 5.05 4.78 13.49
C ILE A 121 5.77 3.47 13.13
N TYR A 122 6.60 2.93 14.02
CA TYR A 122 7.33 1.68 13.77
C TYR A 122 6.42 0.45 13.72
N ASP A 123 5.32 0.42 14.49
CA ASP A 123 4.32 -0.64 14.40
C ASP A 123 3.60 -0.58 13.04
N ALA A 124 3.31 0.62 12.56
CA ALA A 124 2.74 0.83 11.24
C ALA A 124 3.71 0.36 10.13
N PHE A 125 5.01 0.72 10.19
CA PHE A 125 6.03 0.23 9.25
C PHE A 125 6.14 -1.29 9.26
N ASN A 126 6.24 -1.91 10.44
CA ASN A 126 6.31 -3.37 10.58
C ASN A 126 5.05 -4.04 10.00
N THR A 127 3.89 -3.42 10.16
CA THR A 127 2.64 -3.90 9.56
C THR A 127 2.73 -3.83 8.03
N GLY A 128 3.20 -2.72 7.48
CA GLY A 128 3.41 -2.55 6.04
C GLY A 128 4.38 -3.57 5.48
N LEU A 129 5.52 -3.81 6.15
CA LEU A 129 6.51 -4.81 5.75
C LEU A 129 5.92 -6.23 5.69
N LYS A 130 5.10 -6.62 6.66
CA LYS A 130 4.40 -7.92 6.65
C LYS A 130 3.44 -8.06 5.47
N LEU A 131 2.89 -6.96 4.99
CA LEU A 131 1.93 -6.90 3.90
C LEU A 131 2.59 -6.74 2.53
N ALA A 132 3.84 -6.28 2.47
CA ALA A 132 4.56 -6.04 1.23
C ALA A 132 4.82 -7.34 0.45
N ASN A 133 4.62 -7.28 -0.87
CA ASN A 133 4.87 -8.40 -1.78
C ASN A 133 5.92 -8.05 -2.86
N GLY A 134 6.48 -6.85 -2.84
CA GLY A 134 7.45 -6.38 -3.84
C GLY A 134 8.81 -7.08 -3.77
N ASN A 135 9.57 -6.95 -4.85
CA ASN A 135 10.99 -7.28 -4.89
C ASN A 135 11.79 -6.19 -4.17
N TYR A 136 11.31 -4.96 -4.26
CA TYR A 136 11.86 -3.78 -3.61
C TYR A 136 10.77 -3.12 -2.76
N ILE A 137 11.17 -2.51 -1.66
CA ILE A 137 10.27 -1.81 -0.74
C ILE A 137 10.80 -0.40 -0.55
N GLY A 138 9.92 0.58 -0.77
CA GLY A 138 10.14 1.99 -0.46
C GLY A 138 9.15 2.47 0.58
N PHE A 139 9.58 3.43 1.38
CA PHE A 139 8.72 4.14 2.32
C PHE A 139 8.51 5.56 1.83
N LEU A 140 7.28 6.05 1.98
CA LEU A 140 6.90 7.43 1.73
C LEU A 140 6.02 7.88 2.89
N ASN A 141 6.43 8.88 3.65
CA ASN A 141 5.59 9.42 4.71
C ASN A 141 4.38 10.17 4.10
N SER A 142 3.35 10.34 4.88
CA SER A 142 2.08 10.93 4.40
C SER A 142 2.17 12.43 4.07
N ASP A 143 3.23 13.10 4.48
CA ASP A 143 3.56 14.50 4.21
C ASP A 143 4.68 14.70 3.17
N ASP A 144 5.24 13.59 2.65
CA ASP A 144 6.22 13.58 1.59
C ASP A 144 5.58 13.30 0.22
N ILE A 145 6.28 13.71 -0.84
CA ILE A 145 5.88 13.44 -2.23
C ILE A 145 7.07 12.92 -3.05
N PHE A 146 6.82 11.97 -3.92
CA PHE A 146 7.76 11.63 -4.97
C PHE A 146 7.80 12.71 -6.04
N THR A 147 9.02 13.06 -6.48
CA THR A 147 9.20 13.88 -7.67
C THR A 147 8.74 13.13 -8.91
N LYS A 148 8.57 13.85 -10.01
CA LYS A 148 8.23 13.24 -11.30
C LYS A 148 9.38 12.34 -11.74
N ASN A 149 9.13 11.06 -11.94
CA ASN A 149 10.11 10.03 -12.33
C ASN A 149 11.10 9.64 -11.20
N ALA A 150 10.65 9.61 -9.96
CA ALA A 150 11.42 9.02 -8.87
C ALA A 150 11.64 7.51 -9.08
#